data_c423e101b7b2ae24a5ead0e4268eaa5b
#
_entry.id   c423e101b7b2ae24a5ead0e4268eaa5b
#
_cell.length_a   1.000
_cell.length_b   1.000
_cell.length_c   1.000
_cell.angle_alpha   90.00
_cell.angle_beta   90.00
_cell.angle_gamma   90.00
#
_symmetry.space_group_name_H-M   'P 1'
#
loop_
_entity.id
_entity.type
_entity.pdbx_description
1 polymer ?
#
loop_
_entity_poly.entity_id
_entity_poly.type
_entity_poly.pdbx_seq_one_letter_code
_entity_poly.pdbx_strand_id
1 'polypeptide(L)'
;MKMAEEANKKTEESKNMKIVENATCTFCGCVCDDMELHVDLDEKRITKAKNACVLGRAWFAEHVIEDAPAAMIDGKEVTVDEAIEEAAQTLVNAKFPITYGLSDTTCEAQKHAVAISDYIKGNIDTTTSVCHGPSGLAFQGVGESTSTLGEVKNRADLVIYWGGNPAESHPRHFGRYAVTPKGMLP
;
A
#
# COMPACT_ATOMS: atom_id res chain seq x y z
N MET A 1 -21.07 21.01 35.52
CA MET A 1 -20.85 20.98 34.08
C MET A 1 -19.68 21.85 33.64
N LYS A 2 -19.55 23.10 34.02
CA LYS A 2 -18.40 23.94 33.60
C LYS A 2 -17.01 23.46 34.03
N MET A 3 -16.88 22.84 35.19
CA MET A 3 -15.57 22.31 35.67
C MET A 3 -15.09 21.06 34.92
N ALA A 4 -15.98 20.28 34.33
CA ALA A 4 -15.63 19.12 33.49
C ALA A 4 -15.22 19.53 32.08
N GLU A 5 -15.76 20.63 31.54
CA GLU A 5 -15.35 21.21 30.26
C GLU A 5 -13.99 21.92 30.35
N GLU A 6 -13.67 22.56 31.45
CA GLU A 6 -12.36 23.17 31.70
C GLU A 6 -11.25 22.13 31.95
N ALA A 7 -11.58 21.00 32.58
CA ALA A 7 -10.65 19.90 32.76
C ALA A 7 -10.32 19.20 31.44
N ASN A 8 -11.32 19.06 30.53
CA ASN A 8 -11.12 18.48 29.21
C ASN A 8 -10.34 19.41 28.27
N LYS A 9 -10.47 20.73 28.43
CA LYS A 9 -9.69 21.73 27.69
C LYS A 9 -8.23 21.84 28.15
N LYS A 10 -7.94 21.55 29.42
CA LYS A 10 -6.57 21.58 29.97
C LYS A 10 -5.72 20.35 29.63
N THR A 11 -6.35 19.24 29.22
CA THR A 11 -5.63 18.03 28.79
C THR A 11 -5.22 18.05 27.31
N GLU A 12 -5.70 19.02 26.52
CA GLU A 12 -5.30 19.19 25.12
C GLU A 12 -4.10 20.15 24.93
N GLU A 13 -3.62 20.81 25.99
CA GLU A 13 -2.64 21.93 25.88
C GLU A 13 -1.17 21.57 26.03
N SER A 14 -0.75 20.29 25.98
CA SER A 14 0.69 19.97 26.04
C SER A 14 1.14 18.73 25.25
N LYS A 15 0.40 18.30 24.25
CA LYS A 15 0.88 17.25 23.36
C LYS A 15 1.66 17.84 22.20
N ASN A 16 2.87 17.33 21.98
CA ASN A 16 3.73 17.69 20.85
C ASN A 16 3.11 17.15 19.54
N MET A 17 2.08 17.86 19.05
CA MET A 17 1.26 17.45 17.92
C MET A 17 1.76 18.09 16.62
N LYS A 18 1.96 17.27 15.59
CA LYS A 18 2.22 17.71 14.22
C LYS A 18 1.02 17.43 13.34
N ILE A 19 0.58 18.45 12.59
CA ILE A 19 -0.45 18.28 11.54
C ILE A 19 0.26 18.17 10.20
N VAL A 20 -0.07 17.10 9.46
CA VAL A 20 0.41 16.86 8.09
C VAL A 20 -0.78 16.96 7.16
N GLU A 21 -0.78 18.00 6.33
CA GLU A 21 -1.81 18.23 5.32
C GLU A 21 -1.44 17.55 3.99
N ASN A 22 -2.45 17.23 3.19
CA ASN A 22 -2.30 16.60 1.88
C ASN A 22 -1.49 15.30 1.92
N ALA A 23 -1.62 14.55 3.01
CA ALA A 23 -1.00 13.23 3.12
C ALA A 23 -1.71 12.24 2.21
N THR A 24 -0.96 11.31 1.65
CA THR A 24 -1.47 10.27 0.77
C THR A 24 -1.77 8.99 1.54
N CYS A 25 -2.97 8.46 1.36
CA CYS A 25 -3.36 7.15 1.87
C CYS A 25 -2.99 6.08 0.84
N THR A 26 -2.17 5.12 1.24
CA THR A 26 -1.70 4.02 0.38
C THR A 26 -2.36 2.68 0.69
N PHE A 27 -3.42 2.67 1.51
CA PHE A 27 -4.12 1.44 1.87
C PHE A 27 -4.73 0.71 0.67
N CYS A 28 -5.36 1.44 -0.24
CA CYS A 28 -5.95 0.86 -1.44
C CYS A 28 -5.65 1.70 -2.69
N GLY A 29 -5.99 1.18 -3.86
CA GLY A 29 -5.74 1.81 -5.15
C GLY A 29 -6.45 3.15 -5.41
N CYS A 30 -7.27 3.65 -4.48
CA CYS A 30 -7.81 5.02 -4.57
C CYS A 30 -6.74 6.09 -4.39
N VAL A 31 -5.65 5.78 -3.69
CA VAL A 31 -4.51 6.68 -3.44
C VAL A 31 -5.00 8.09 -3.09
N CYS A 32 -5.88 8.18 -2.07
CA CYS A 32 -6.45 9.47 -1.65
C CYS A 32 -5.36 10.39 -1.10
N ASP A 33 -5.25 11.59 -1.62
CA ASP A 33 -4.17 12.56 -1.39
C ASP A 33 -4.63 13.82 -0.64
N ASP A 34 -5.80 13.76 -0.03
CA ASP A 34 -6.46 14.87 0.67
C ASP A 34 -6.58 14.61 2.19
N MET A 35 -5.71 13.76 2.73
CA MET A 35 -5.72 13.44 4.16
C MET A 35 -5.09 14.56 4.99
N GLU A 36 -5.69 14.86 6.14
CA GLU A 36 -5.07 15.63 7.20
C GLU A 36 -4.78 14.68 8.37
N LEU A 37 -3.51 14.46 8.67
CA LEU A 37 -3.06 13.56 9.73
C LEU A 37 -2.62 14.36 10.96
N HIS A 38 -3.13 13.98 12.11
CA HIS A 38 -2.70 14.50 13.40
C HIS A 38 -1.75 13.48 14.04
N VAL A 39 -0.50 13.84 14.17
CA VAL A 39 0.57 12.98 14.67
C VAL A 39 0.97 13.43 16.07
N ASP A 40 0.89 12.54 17.04
CA ASP A 40 1.45 12.70 18.36
C ASP A 40 2.93 12.29 18.28
N LEU A 41 3.83 13.28 18.42
CA LEU A 41 5.28 13.05 18.30
C LEU A 41 5.86 12.40 19.56
N ASP A 42 5.21 12.53 20.70
CA ASP A 42 5.64 11.91 21.95
C ASP A 42 5.27 10.43 21.98
N GLU A 43 4.04 10.10 21.59
CA GLU A 43 3.55 8.73 21.46
C GLU A 43 3.93 8.07 20.12
N LYS A 44 4.56 8.81 19.20
CA LYS A 44 5.00 8.38 17.87
C LYS A 44 3.88 7.68 17.06
N ARG A 45 2.66 8.20 17.11
CA ARG A 45 1.52 7.60 16.42
C ARG A 45 0.59 8.63 15.79
N ILE A 46 -0.18 8.18 14.82
CA ILE A 46 -1.25 8.97 14.19
C ILE A 46 -2.51 8.85 15.05
N THR A 47 -2.94 9.96 15.65
CA THR A 47 -4.11 9.99 16.54
C THR A 47 -5.42 10.28 15.79
N LYS A 48 -5.34 10.94 14.64
CA LYS A 48 -6.51 11.29 13.82
C LYS A 48 -6.14 11.37 12.34
N ALA A 49 -7.00 10.82 11.49
CA ALA A 49 -6.93 10.96 10.04
C ALA A 49 -8.25 11.55 9.52
N LYS A 50 -8.24 12.86 9.21
CA LYS A 50 -9.39 13.51 8.58
C LYS A 50 -9.47 13.14 7.10
N ASN A 51 -10.67 13.16 6.54
CA ASN A 51 -10.97 12.77 5.15
C ASN A 51 -10.68 11.29 4.83
N ALA A 52 -10.21 10.48 5.79
CA ALA A 52 -10.03 9.06 5.60
C ALA A 52 -11.37 8.31 5.66
N CYS A 53 -11.54 7.30 4.80
CA CYS A 53 -12.64 6.33 4.91
C CYS A 53 -12.44 5.40 6.12
N VAL A 54 -13.39 4.51 6.36
CA VAL A 54 -13.32 3.57 7.49
C VAL A 54 -12.05 2.70 7.45
N LEU A 55 -11.66 2.22 6.26
CA LEU A 55 -10.46 1.39 6.08
C LEU A 55 -9.18 2.21 6.30
N GLY A 56 -9.08 3.38 5.70
CA GLY A 56 -7.93 4.27 5.86
C GLY A 56 -7.77 4.76 7.31
N ARG A 57 -8.87 5.02 8.02
CA ARG A 57 -8.80 5.40 9.45
C ARG A 57 -8.24 4.28 10.32
N ALA A 58 -8.68 3.05 10.11
CA ALA A 58 -8.16 1.89 10.82
C ALA A 58 -6.66 1.71 10.52
N TRP A 59 -6.30 1.75 9.25
CA TRP A 59 -4.91 1.61 8.81
C TRP A 59 -3.98 2.67 9.43
N PHE A 60 -4.36 3.94 9.42
CA PHE A 60 -3.56 5.00 10.05
C PHE A 60 -3.49 4.87 11.57
N ALA A 61 -4.57 4.40 12.23
CA ALA A 61 -4.60 4.22 13.68
C ALA A 61 -3.67 3.08 14.16
N GLU A 62 -3.45 2.08 13.31
CA GLU A 62 -2.57 0.94 13.58
C GLU A 62 -1.09 1.26 13.31
N HIS A 63 -0.80 2.39 12.64
CA HIS A 63 0.57 2.82 12.37
C HIS A 63 1.20 3.43 13.62
N VAL A 64 2.04 2.63 14.23
CA VAL A 64 2.95 3.04 15.31
C VAL A 64 4.36 3.09 14.73
N ILE A 65 5.10 4.14 15.03
CA ILE A 65 6.52 4.23 14.66
C ILE A 65 7.29 3.40 15.69
N GLU A 66 7.41 2.12 15.44
CA GLU A 66 8.27 1.22 16.18
C GLU A 66 9.61 1.10 15.45
N ASP A 67 10.69 1.07 16.19
CA ASP A 67 12.00 0.74 15.64
C ASP A 67 12.05 -0.79 15.44
N ALA A 68 11.43 -1.25 14.35
CA ALA A 68 11.49 -2.65 13.98
C ALA A 68 12.94 -3.00 13.58
N PRO A 69 13.44 -4.21 13.95
CA PRO A 69 14.77 -4.63 13.54
C PRO A 69 14.88 -4.69 12.02
N ALA A 70 16.01 -4.24 11.48
CA ALA A 70 16.25 -4.22 10.04
C ALA A 70 16.30 -5.63 9.43
N ALA A 71 16.74 -6.62 10.21
CA ALA A 71 16.78 -8.02 9.82
C ALA A 71 16.69 -8.96 11.03
N MET A 72 16.16 -10.16 10.81
CA MET A 72 16.02 -11.18 11.84
C MET A 72 16.34 -12.57 11.27
N ILE A 73 16.98 -13.42 12.06
CA ILE A 73 17.16 -14.86 11.81
C ILE A 73 16.61 -15.61 13.00
N ASP A 74 15.70 -16.55 12.79
CA ASP A 74 15.05 -17.36 13.84
C ASP A 74 14.49 -16.50 15.02
N GLY A 75 13.90 -15.35 14.69
CA GLY A 75 13.33 -14.44 15.67
C GLY A 75 14.34 -13.61 16.47
N LYS A 76 15.61 -13.65 16.11
CA LYS A 76 16.69 -12.84 16.73
C LYS A 76 17.12 -11.75 15.77
N GLU A 77 17.28 -10.54 16.31
CA GLU A 77 17.82 -9.42 15.55
C GLU A 77 19.26 -9.68 15.14
N VAL A 78 19.57 -9.43 13.87
CA VAL A 78 20.90 -9.57 13.27
C VAL A 78 21.18 -8.37 12.35
N THR A 79 22.40 -8.26 11.89
CA THR A 79 22.71 -7.27 10.83
C THR A 79 22.12 -7.69 9.49
N VAL A 80 21.90 -6.71 8.61
CA VAL A 80 21.40 -6.98 7.25
C VAL A 80 22.38 -7.89 6.48
N ASP A 81 23.69 -7.68 6.65
CA ASP A 81 24.71 -8.49 5.97
C ASP A 81 24.68 -9.94 6.43
N GLU A 82 24.53 -10.21 7.73
CA GLU A 82 24.37 -11.56 8.26
C GLU A 82 23.10 -12.23 7.71
N ALA A 83 21.99 -11.51 7.65
CA ALA A 83 20.75 -12.04 7.09
C ALA A 83 20.86 -12.35 5.59
N ILE A 84 21.55 -11.51 4.82
CA ILE A 84 21.79 -11.74 3.39
C ILE A 84 22.66 -12.98 3.20
N GLU A 85 23.73 -13.14 3.97
CA GLU A 85 24.60 -14.31 3.89
C GLU A 85 23.83 -15.61 4.21
N GLU A 86 23.04 -15.62 5.28
CA GLU A 86 22.22 -16.79 5.67
C GLU A 86 21.18 -17.12 4.59
N ALA A 87 20.53 -16.10 4.03
CA ALA A 87 19.59 -16.27 2.92
C ALA A 87 20.27 -16.87 1.68
N ALA A 88 21.46 -16.35 1.34
CA ALA A 88 22.25 -16.86 0.20
C ALA A 88 22.65 -18.32 0.40
N GLN A 89 23.13 -18.68 1.58
CA GLN A 89 23.48 -20.07 1.93
C GLN A 89 22.27 -20.99 1.88
N THR A 90 21.13 -20.53 2.39
CA THR A 90 19.88 -21.29 2.34
C THR A 90 19.44 -21.56 0.90
N LEU A 91 19.50 -20.57 0.03
CA LEU A 91 19.13 -20.68 -1.39
C LEU A 91 20.08 -21.62 -2.15
N VAL A 92 21.39 -21.50 -1.95
CA VAL A 92 22.40 -22.33 -2.64
C VAL A 92 22.30 -23.80 -2.21
N ASN A 93 21.98 -24.06 -0.96
CA ASN A 93 21.86 -25.41 -0.41
C ASN A 93 20.48 -26.05 -0.66
N ALA A 94 19.50 -25.27 -1.13
CA ALA A 94 18.17 -25.77 -1.38
C ALA A 94 18.14 -26.73 -2.59
N LYS A 95 17.39 -27.83 -2.46
CA LYS A 95 17.22 -28.78 -3.56
C LYS A 95 16.30 -28.30 -4.65
N PHE A 96 15.30 -27.52 -4.28
CA PHE A 96 14.26 -26.97 -5.17
C PHE A 96 13.89 -25.55 -4.75
N PRO A 97 14.81 -24.59 -4.94
CA PRO A 97 14.50 -23.19 -4.61
C PRO A 97 13.48 -22.61 -5.57
N ILE A 98 12.61 -21.77 -5.04
CA ILE A 98 11.67 -20.95 -5.81
C ILE A 98 11.79 -19.49 -5.40
N THR A 99 11.90 -18.61 -6.36
CA THR A 99 11.68 -17.18 -6.19
C THR A 99 10.26 -16.85 -6.62
N TYR A 100 9.42 -16.40 -5.68
CA TYR A 100 8.00 -16.17 -5.94
C TYR A 100 7.54 -14.82 -5.43
N GLY A 101 6.56 -14.22 -6.15
CA GLY A 101 5.93 -12.98 -5.75
C GLY A 101 6.22 -11.84 -6.71
N LEU A 102 7.13 -10.94 -6.32
CA LEU A 102 7.67 -9.83 -7.14
C LEU A 102 6.64 -8.76 -7.55
N SER A 103 5.43 -8.84 -7.02
CA SER A 103 4.45 -7.78 -7.11
C SER A 103 4.92 -6.58 -6.28
N ASP A 104 4.62 -5.39 -6.73
CA ASP A 104 4.93 -4.13 -6.01
C ASP A 104 6.42 -3.91 -5.69
N THR A 105 7.31 -4.54 -6.45
CA THR A 105 8.75 -4.32 -6.37
C THR A 105 9.27 -3.55 -7.59
N THR A 106 10.45 -2.93 -7.44
CA THR A 106 11.08 -2.22 -8.57
C THR A 106 11.56 -3.19 -9.65
N CYS A 107 11.65 -2.71 -10.89
CA CYS A 107 12.18 -3.50 -12.01
C CYS A 107 13.63 -3.97 -11.75
N GLU A 108 14.43 -3.15 -11.05
CA GLU A 108 15.77 -3.48 -10.64
C GLU A 108 15.79 -4.67 -9.68
N ALA A 109 14.93 -4.68 -8.68
CA ALA A 109 14.80 -5.80 -7.76
C ALA A 109 14.35 -7.07 -8.49
N GLN A 110 13.36 -6.98 -9.37
CA GLN A 110 12.90 -8.11 -10.20
C GLN A 110 14.02 -8.68 -11.06
N LYS A 111 14.84 -7.82 -11.68
CA LYS A 111 16.00 -8.25 -12.47
C LYS A 111 16.99 -9.08 -11.64
N HIS A 112 17.27 -8.66 -10.40
CA HIS A 112 18.13 -9.42 -9.51
C HIS A 112 17.49 -10.74 -9.07
N ALA A 113 16.17 -10.76 -8.82
CA ALA A 113 15.44 -11.98 -8.48
C ALA A 113 15.51 -13.03 -9.61
N VAL A 114 15.36 -12.60 -10.87
CA VAL A 114 15.55 -13.47 -12.04
C VAL A 114 16.98 -13.98 -12.11
N ALA A 115 17.97 -13.11 -11.95
CA ALA A 115 19.38 -13.50 -11.99
C ALA A 115 19.77 -14.48 -10.89
N ILE A 116 19.23 -14.32 -9.68
CA ILE A 116 19.39 -15.29 -8.58
C ILE A 116 18.83 -16.66 -8.98
N SER A 117 17.60 -16.68 -9.50
CA SER A 117 16.93 -17.94 -9.91
C SER A 117 17.72 -18.65 -11.01
N ASP A 118 18.25 -17.93 -11.99
CA ASP A 118 19.10 -18.49 -13.04
C ASP A 118 20.40 -19.05 -12.46
N TYR A 119 21.05 -18.31 -11.56
CA TYR A 119 22.31 -18.71 -10.96
C TYR A 119 22.21 -19.99 -10.12
N ILE A 120 21.19 -20.09 -9.29
CA ILE A 120 20.94 -21.27 -8.43
C ILE A 120 20.20 -22.39 -9.17
N LYS A 121 19.83 -22.21 -10.43
CA LYS A 121 19.01 -23.14 -11.24
C LYS A 121 17.66 -23.45 -10.56
N GLY A 122 17.10 -22.43 -9.93
CA GLY A 122 15.81 -22.50 -9.25
C GLY A 122 14.63 -22.23 -10.19
N ASN A 123 13.45 -22.27 -9.62
CA ASN A 123 12.23 -21.85 -10.29
C ASN A 123 11.94 -20.39 -9.98
N ILE A 124 11.29 -19.71 -10.92
CA ILE A 124 10.75 -18.38 -10.70
C ILE A 124 9.30 -18.34 -11.15
N ASP A 125 8.46 -17.72 -10.35
CA ASP A 125 7.06 -17.45 -10.70
C ASP A 125 6.60 -16.15 -10.04
N THR A 126 5.54 -15.58 -10.56
CA THR A 126 5.02 -14.30 -10.11
C THR A 126 3.59 -14.45 -9.60
N THR A 127 3.14 -13.49 -8.81
CA THR A 127 1.73 -13.40 -8.40
C THR A 127 0.78 -13.29 -9.58
N THR A 128 1.26 -12.82 -10.74
CA THR A 128 0.49 -12.72 -11.98
C THR A 128 -0.04 -14.07 -12.44
N SER A 129 0.70 -15.17 -12.28
CA SER A 129 0.25 -16.51 -12.71
C SER A 129 -1.03 -16.95 -12.01
N VAL A 130 -1.19 -16.61 -10.75
CA VAL A 130 -2.39 -16.92 -9.96
C VAL A 130 -3.50 -15.89 -10.17
N CYS A 131 -3.15 -14.62 -10.34
CA CYS A 131 -4.09 -13.49 -10.38
C CYS A 131 -4.47 -13.09 -11.81
N HIS A 132 -3.50 -12.72 -12.64
CA HIS A 132 -3.68 -12.16 -13.98
C HIS A 132 -3.23 -13.07 -15.12
N GLY A 133 -2.88 -14.34 -14.86
CA GLY A 133 -2.49 -15.28 -15.90
C GLY A 133 -3.53 -15.40 -17.05
N PRO A 134 -4.82 -15.62 -16.74
CA PRO A 134 -5.87 -15.62 -17.76
C PRO A 134 -6.01 -14.30 -18.52
N SER A 135 -5.90 -13.17 -17.82
CA SER A 135 -5.91 -11.85 -18.45
C SER A 135 -4.71 -11.65 -19.39
N GLY A 136 -3.52 -12.08 -18.95
CA GLY A 136 -2.31 -12.05 -19.78
C GLY A 136 -2.46 -12.81 -21.10
N LEU A 137 -3.09 -13.97 -21.06
CA LEU A 137 -3.42 -14.75 -22.28
C LEU A 137 -4.41 -14.00 -23.17
N ALA A 138 -5.42 -13.35 -22.59
CA ALA A 138 -6.37 -12.55 -23.34
C ALA A 138 -5.70 -11.33 -23.99
N PHE A 139 -4.80 -10.65 -23.29
CA PHE A 139 -4.06 -9.49 -23.82
C PHE A 139 -3.21 -9.84 -25.03
N GLN A 140 -2.66 -11.04 -25.08
CA GLN A 140 -1.91 -11.52 -26.25
C GLN A 140 -2.81 -11.64 -27.49
N GLY A 141 -4.08 -11.93 -27.33
CA GLY A 141 -5.03 -12.09 -28.43
C GLY A 141 -5.68 -10.79 -28.90
N VAL A 142 -6.05 -9.92 -27.97
CA VAL A 142 -6.90 -8.75 -28.27
C VAL A 142 -6.34 -7.41 -27.76
N GLY A 143 -5.20 -7.43 -27.06
CA GLY A 143 -4.63 -6.27 -26.42
C GLY A 143 -5.38 -5.86 -25.14
N GLU A 144 -4.98 -4.73 -24.57
CA GLU A 144 -5.61 -4.12 -23.40
C GLU A 144 -5.65 -2.60 -23.58
N SER A 145 -6.82 -2.02 -23.42
CA SER A 145 -6.97 -0.58 -23.28
C SER A 145 -7.08 -0.24 -21.80
N THR A 146 -6.22 0.64 -21.32
CA THR A 146 -6.19 1.10 -19.95
C THR A 146 -6.42 2.59 -19.86
N SER A 147 -6.82 3.06 -18.68
CA SER A 147 -6.90 4.47 -18.35
C SER A 147 -6.44 4.74 -16.92
N THR A 148 -6.06 5.97 -16.65
CA THR A 148 -5.76 6.40 -15.28
C THR A 148 -7.04 6.79 -14.55
N LEU A 149 -7.01 6.78 -13.22
CA LEU A 149 -8.13 7.32 -12.41
C LEU A 149 -8.39 8.80 -12.72
N GLY A 150 -7.34 9.55 -13.08
CA GLY A 150 -7.48 10.93 -13.53
C GLY A 150 -8.26 11.06 -14.84
N GLU A 151 -8.06 10.17 -15.79
CA GLU A 151 -8.84 10.14 -17.03
C GLU A 151 -10.29 9.76 -16.78
N VAL A 152 -10.54 8.72 -15.97
CA VAL A 152 -11.90 8.36 -15.55
C VAL A 152 -12.60 9.56 -14.95
N LYS A 153 -11.96 10.24 -13.99
CA LYS A 153 -12.51 11.43 -13.31
C LYS A 153 -12.86 12.58 -14.25
N ASN A 154 -12.00 12.84 -15.25
CA ASN A 154 -12.05 14.07 -16.02
C ASN A 154 -12.65 13.91 -17.42
N ARG A 155 -12.75 12.68 -17.94
CA ARG A 155 -13.17 12.43 -19.33
C ARG A 155 -14.30 11.42 -19.48
N ALA A 156 -14.45 10.46 -18.52
CA ALA A 156 -15.47 9.45 -18.67
C ALA A 156 -16.87 10.02 -18.40
N ASP A 157 -17.77 9.85 -19.32
CA ASP A 157 -19.21 10.14 -19.23
C ASP A 157 -20.02 8.91 -18.82
N LEU A 158 -19.46 7.71 -18.99
CA LEU A 158 -20.03 6.44 -18.55
C LEU A 158 -18.94 5.54 -17.95
N VAL A 159 -19.17 5.03 -16.75
CA VAL A 159 -18.30 4.05 -16.09
C VAL A 159 -19.09 2.80 -15.77
N ILE A 160 -18.65 1.66 -16.27
CA ILE A 160 -19.28 0.35 -16.05
C ILE A 160 -18.39 -0.47 -15.11
N TYR A 161 -18.94 -0.89 -13.98
CA TYR A 161 -18.29 -1.81 -13.05
C TYR A 161 -18.77 -3.23 -13.33
N TRP A 162 -17.84 -4.09 -13.74
CA TRP A 162 -18.15 -5.47 -14.11
C TRP A 162 -17.54 -6.44 -13.10
N GLY A 163 -18.36 -7.06 -12.27
CA GLY A 163 -17.91 -8.03 -11.26
C GLY A 163 -17.11 -7.45 -10.08
N GLY A 164 -16.98 -6.13 -9.99
CA GLY A 164 -16.28 -5.43 -8.92
C GLY A 164 -17.22 -4.65 -8.01
N ASN A 165 -16.89 -4.54 -6.73
CA ASN A 165 -17.61 -3.70 -5.77
C ASN A 165 -16.69 -2.67 -5.12
N PRO A 166 -16.40 -1.55 -5.79
CA PRO A 166 -15.52 -0.53 -5.21
C PRO A 166 -16.13 0.19 -4.00
N ALA A 167 -17.45 0.14 -3.80
CA ALA A 167 -18.05 0.70 -2.60
C ALA A 167 -17.52 0.05 -1.32
N GLU A 168 -17.17 -1.22 -1.38
CA GLU A 168 -16.64 -2.00 -0.27
C GLU A 168 -15.11 -1.98 -0.24
N SER A 169 -14.47 -2.33 -1.36
CA SER A 169 -13.00 -2.46 -1.44
C SER A 169 -12.27 -1.11 -1.51
N HIS A 170 -12.90 -0.09 -2.08
CA HIS A 170 -12.34 1.24 -2.35
C HIS A 170 -13.36 2.33 -2.00
N PRO A 171 -13.70 2.54 -0.73
CA PRO A 171 -14.93 3.27 -0.32
C PRO A 171 -15.05 4.69 -0.87
N ARG A 172 -13.94 5.36 -1.20
CA ARG A 172 -13.97 6.72 -1.77
C ARG A 172 -13.92 6.76 -3.29
N HIS A 173 -13.87 5.61 -3.97
CA HIS A 173 -13.70 5.56 -5.43
C HIS A 173 -14.84 6.27 -6.17
N PHE A 174 -16.09 5.97 -5.83
CA PHE A 174 -17.25 6.61 -6.46
C PHE A 174 -17.25 8.13 -6.28
N GLY A 175 -16.99 8.59 -5.07
CA GLY A 175 -16.99 10.02 -4.77
C GLY A 175 -15.81 10.78 -5.41
N ARG A 176 -14.66 10.11 -5.57
CA ARG A 176 -13.45 10.77 -6.09
C ARG A 176 -13.33 10.69 -7.60
N TYR A 177 -13.74 9.57 -8.23
CA TYR A 177 -13.36 9.29 -9.61
C TYR A 177 -14.53 9.01 -10.57
N ALA A 178 -15.67 8.51 -10.11
CA ALA A 178 -16.67 7.98 -11.03
C ALA A 178 -18.04 8.65 -10.96
N VAL A 179 -18.66 8.80 -9.78
CA VAL A 179 -20.06 9.25 -9.66
C VAL A 179 -20.19 10.73 -9.42
N THR A 180 -19.39 11.28 -8.52
CA THR A 180 -19.47 12.69 -8.11
C THR A 180 -18.74 13.66 -9.04
N PRO A 181 -17.56 13.30 -9.60
CA PRO A 181 -16.85 14.18 -10.52
C PRO A 181 -17.67 14.48 -11.77
N LYS A 182 -17.60 15.75 -12.22
CA LYS A 182 -18.29 16.18 -13.45
C LYS A 182 -17.34 16.34 -14.64
N GLY A 183 -16.09 15.90 -14.45
CA GLY A 183 -15.05 16.16 -15.44
C GLY A 183 -14.54 17.61 -15.39
N MET A 184 -13.32 17.81 -15.85
CA MET A 184 -12.74 19.14 -16.07
C MET A 184 -12.31 19.34 -17.52
N LEU A 185 -12.33 18.27 -18.30
CA LEU A 185 -11.91 18.27 -19.69
C LEU A 185 -13.09 17.84 -20.57
N PRO A 186 -13.28 18.50 -21.71
CA PRO A 186 -14.29 18.12 -22.69
C PRO A 186 -14.00 16.76 -23.31
#